data_1059a27d0dca236b6a74d151cc57fbdb
#
_entry.id   1059a27d0dca236b6a74d151cc57fbdb
#
_cell.length_a   1.000
_cell.length_b   1.000
_cell.length_c   1.000
_cell.angle_alpha   90.00
_cell.angle_beta   90.00
_cell.angle_gamma   90.00
#
_symmetry.space_group_name_H-M   'P 1'
#
loop_
_entity.id
_entity.type
_entity.pdbx_description
1 polymer ?
#
loop_
_entity_poly.entity_id
_entity_poly.type
_entity_poly.pdbx_seq_one_letter_code
_entity_poly.pdbx_strand_id
1 'polypeptide(L)'
;MSTTAGAGLDNGFTGTEQAVLRALSDGRRRTVAEVCAELSAARSSVVHALNRLQSADVVVEHSAQRSARGRPARAWSLAASPGLLAVVVAAAHGFLAGVVRPDGEVLAAVHGTADPTPPAAALELLDRAIAQAGNPGRHIELAVLGLPGPSMFARTPGLDSLGGSHLRRFRDWAGRPAADVVGEHLNRPVFCENDANLAALGEAVYGDSATADTVLHVSLTHGTGAGLVIGGKLHRGGSRLAGEIGHLHVDDGGQLCECGARGCFWQTTSIPALLSELATAHGRTFSVSDLDAAAAAGELEIIRALRGFGRSLGRRVADFVVFLDPQAIVVDSTLGAASHVIADGIREAVDQYTPPQLAASVQISSGSLGVSAHLKGAAALVRTEDLLVDTGSTSGVRRQSGAGRS
;
A
#
# COMPACT_ATOMS: atom_id res chain seq x y z
N MET A 1 -22.03 -43.98 -15.69
CA MET A 1 -20.79 -44.62 -15.21
C MET A 1 -19.63 -43.73 -15.62
N SER A 2 -18.95 -43.28 -14.73
CA SER A 2 -17.58 -42.82 -14.58
C SER A 2 -17.48 -41.45 -13.90
N THR A 3 -17.29 -41.53 -12.61
CA THR A 3 -16.90 -40.47 -11.70
C THR A 3 -15.45 -40.13 -11.95
N THR A 4 -15.17 -38.92 -12.35
CA THR A 4 -13.79 -38.34 -12.23
C THR A 4 -13.70 -37.52 -10.97
N ALA A 5 -13.03 -38.11 -9.98
CA ALA A 5 -12.63 -37.47 -8.73
C ALA A 5 -11.74 -36.29 -9.01
N GLY A 6 -12.06 -35.15 -8.39
CA GLY A 6 -11.17 -34.01 -8.32
C GLY A 6 -9.93 -34.36 -7.49
N ALA A 7 -8.76 -34.23 -8.09
CA ALA A 7 -7.48 -34.33 -7.41
C ALA A 7 -7.35 -33.14 -6.46
N GLY A 8 -7.62 -33.36 -5.16
CA GLY A 8 -7.30 -32.45 -4.09
C GLY A 8 -5.79 -32.34 -3.97
N LEU A 9 -5.28 -31.13 -3.90
CA LEU A 9 -3.89 -30.83 -3.57
C LEU A 9 -3.59 -31.35 -2.17
N ASP A 10 -2.78 -32.38 -2.09
CA ASP A 10 -2.35 -33.03 -0.86
C ASP A 10 -1.24 -32.20 -0.21
N ASN A 11 -1.63 -31.15 0.56
CA ASN A 11 -0.69 -30.29 1.31
C ASN A 11 -0.19 -30.95 2.57
N GLY A 12 -0.34 -32.27 2.75
CA GLY A 12 0.06 -32.99 3.97
C GLY A 12 -0.79 -32.72 5.19
N PHE A 13 -1.80 -31.84 5.10
CA PHE A 13 -2.74 -31.54 6.18
C PHE A 13 -4.10 -32.22 5.97
N THR A 14 -4.67 -32.74 7.06
CA THR A 14 -6.00 -33.35 7.06
C THR A 14 -7.10 -32.30 6.81
N GLY A 15 -8.29 -32.72 6.43
CA GLY A 15 -9.43 -31.83 6.22
C GLY A 15 -9.77 -30.97 7.46
N THR A 16 -9.58 -31.50 8.68
CA THR A 16 -9.76 -30.74 9.93
C THR A 16 -8.69 -29.68 10.11
N GLU A 17 -7.43 -29.98 9.79
CA GLU A 17 -6.32 -29.02 9.87
C GLU A 17 -6.54 -27.87 8.87
N GLN A 18 -6.94 -28.18 7.66
CA GLN A 18 -7.28 -27.16 6.65
C GLN A 18 -8.46 -26.29 7.07
N ALA A 19 -9.47 -26.86 7.73
CA ALA A 19 -10.60 -26.11 8.28
C ALA A 19 -10.15 -25.17 9.41
N VAL A 20 -9.27 -25.63 10.31
CA VAL A 20 -8.68 -24.81 11.38
C VAL A 20 -7.86 -23.66 10.79
N LEU A 21 -7.06 -23.91 9.77
CA LEU A 21 -6.29 -22.85 9.09
C LEU A 21 -7.20 -21.79 8.47
N ARG A 22 -8.30 -22.20 7.82
CA ARG A 22 -9.29 -21.25 7.31
C ARG A 22 -9.96 -20.44 8.43
N ALA A 23 -10.30 -21.05 9.54
CA ALA A 23 -10.88 -20.35 10.70
C ALA A 23 -9.93 -19.32 11.30
N LEU A 24 -8.61 -19.49 11.16
CA LEU A 24 -7.60 -18.58 11.69
C LEU A 24 -7.08 -17.58 10.64
N SER A 25 -7.55 -17.66 9.38
CA SER A 25 -7.00 -16.90 8.24
C SER A 25 -7.22 -15.38 8.32
N ASP A 26 -8.21 -14.92 9.11
CA ASP A 26 -8.47 -13.49 9.34
C ASP A 26 -7.47 -12.81 10.30
N GLY A 27 -6.45 -13.55 10.77
CA GLY A 27 -5.40 -13.05 11.67
C GLY A 27 -5.84 -12.82 13.12
N ARG A 28 -7.11 -13.09 13.46
CA ARG A 28 -7.59 -12.94 14.84
C ARG A 28 -7.13 -14.10 15.72
N ARG A 29 -6.83 -13.77 16.97
CA ARG A 29 -6.57 -14.80 17.99
C ARG A 29 -7.89 -15.44 18.40
N ARG A 30 -7.99 -16.77 18.27
CA ARG A 30 -9.19 -17.53 18.65
C ARG A 30 -8.86 -18.58 19.71
N THR A 31 -9.74 -18.70 20.66
CA THR A 31 -9.71 -19.81 21.62
C THR A 31 -10.17 -21.11 20.95
N VAL A 32 -9.81 -22.25 21.54
CA VAL A 32 -10.32 -23.56 21.06
C VAL A 32 -11.84 -23.58 21.00
N ALA A 33 -12.52 -22.93 21.96
CA ALA A 33 -13.99 -22.88 21.98
C ALA A 33 -14.57 -22.11 20.79
N GLU A 34 -13.97 -20.98 20.42
CA GLU A 34 -14.38 -20.18 19.26
C GLU A 34 -14.15 -20.93 17.95
N VAL A 35 -13.00 -21.60 17.80
CA VAL A 35 -12.73 -22.43 16.61
C VAL A 35 -13.71 -23.61 16.53
N CYS A 36 -14.01 -24.28 17.65
CA CYS A 36 -15.02 -25.35 17.68
C CYS A 36 -16.41 -24.86 17.26
N ALA A 37 -16.81 -23.68 17.74
CA ALA A 37 -18.11 -23.08 17.40
C ALA A 37 -18.19 -22.74 15.92
N GLU A 38 -17.14 -22.15 15.35
CA GLU A 38 -17.09 -21.76 13.94
C GLU A 38 -17.12 -22.99 13.00
N LEU A 39 -16.36 -24.03 13.35
CA LEU A 39 -16.25 -25.23 12.50
C LEU A 39 -17.32 -26.28 12.78
N SER A 40 -18.16 -26.09 13.81
CA SER A 40 -19.09 -27.12 14.32
C SER A 40 -18.38 -28.46 14.57
N ALA A 41 -17.14 -28.42 15.09
CA ALA A 41 -16.25 -29.55 15.25
C ALA A 41 -16.04 -29.94 16.71
N ALA A 42 -15.77 -31.22 16.95
CA ALA A 42 -15.47 -31.73 18.30
C ALA A 42 -14.17 -31.12 18.85
N ARG A 43 -14.16 -30.76 20.13
CA ARG A 43 -13.02 -30.14 20.83
C ARG A 43 -11.72 -30.95 20.67
N SER A 44 -11.82 -32.29 20.78
CA SER A 44 -10.65 -33.18 20.65
C SER A 44 -10.01 -33.09 19.26
N SER A 45 -10.83 -33.02 18.20
CA SER A 45 -10.37 -32.91 16.82
C SER A 45 -9.68 -31.57 16.58
N VAL A 46 -10.25 -30.46 17.06
CA VAL A 46 -9.66 -29.13 16.95
C VAL A 46 -8.35 -29.02 17.71
N VAL A 47 -8.28 -29.53 18.96
CA VAL A 47 -7.04 -29.54 19.76
C VAL A 47 -5.95 -30.39 19.09
N HIS A 48 -6.31 -31.55 18.55
CA HIS A 48 -5.35 -32.40 17.84
C HIS A 48 -4.80 -31.69 16.58
N ALA A 49 -5.68 -31.07 15.80
CA ALA A 49 -5.28 -30.31 14.62
C ALA A 49 -4.38 -29.12 14.98
N LEU A 50 -4.73 -28.33 16.02
CA LEU A 50 -3.91 -27.22 16.50
C LEU A 50 -2.53 -27.67 16.97
N ASN A 51 -2.44 -28.78 17.73
CA ASN A 51 -1.14 -29.30 18.18
C ASN A 51 -0.26 -29.77 17.01
N ARG A 52 -0.85 -30.42 16.00
CA ARG A 52 -0.09 -30.82 14.80
C ARG A 52 0.35 -29.61 13.99
N LEU A 53 -0.53 -28.62 13.80
CA LEU A 53 -0.20 -27.38 13.12
C LEU A 53 0.86 -26.58 13.88
N GLN A 54 0.85 -26.61 15.22
CA GLN A 54 1.89 -26.01 16.06
C GLN A 54 3.24 -26.73 15.88
N SER A 55 3.23 -28.07 15.87
CA SER A 55 4.46 -28.85 15.62
C SER A 55 5.04 -28.65 14.22
N ALA A 56 4.23 -28.15 13.28
CA ALA A 56 4.62 -27.77 11.94
C ALA A 56 4.92 -26.26 11.82
N ASP A 57 4.96 -25.51 12.94
CA ASP A 57 5.17 -24.06 13.01
C ASP A 57 4.15 -23.24 12.19
N VAL A 58 2.94 -23.78 11.94
CA VAL A 58 1.89 -23.12 11.14
C VAL A 58 0.92 -22.31 12.02
N VAL A 59 0.79 -22.66 13.30
CA VAL A 59 0.01 -21.89 14.27
C VAL A 59 0.80 -21.63 15.55
N VAL A 60 0.51 -20.50 16.19
CA VAL A 60 1.13 -20.09 17.48
C VAL A 60 0.09 -20.03 18.57
N GLU A 61 0.45 -20.59 19.73
CA GLU A 61 -0.31 -20.47 20.95
C GLU A 61 0.04 -19.16 21.67
N HIS A 62 -0.98 -18.42 22.08
CA HIS A 62 -0.86 -17.21 22.88
C HIS A 62 -1.40 -17.44 24.28
N SER A 63 -0.64 -17.04 25.31
CA SER A 63 -1.18 -16.96 26.67
C SER A 63 -2.19 -15.83 26.76
N ALA A 64 -3.41 -16.10 27.21
CA ALA A 64 -4.43 -15.08 27.36
C ALA A 64 -4.05 -14.04 28.42
N GLN A 65 -4.31 -12.77 28.16
CA GLN A 65 -4.31 -11.73 29.17
C GLN A 65 -5.36 -12.08 30.27
N ARG A 66 -5.00 -11.89 31.53
CA ARG A 66 -5.85 -12.21 32.68
C ARG A 66 -7.19 -11.48 32.59
N SER A 67 -8.27 -12.19 32.33
CA SER A 67 -9.60 -11.72 32.68
C SER A 67 -9.90 -12.03 34.17
N ALA A 68 -10.67 -11.18 34.83
CA ALA A 68 -10.84 -11.15 36.29
C ALA A 68 -11.51 -12.39 36.92
N ARG A 69 -11.99 -13.39 36.15
CA ARG A 69 -12.57 -14.65 36.65
C ARG A 69 -12.35 -15.80 35.66
N GLY A 70 -11.52 -16.78 36.00
CA GLY A 70 -11.34 -18.02 35.27
C GLY A 70 -9.88 -18.34 34.91
N ARG A 71 -9.59 -19.65 34.65
CA ARG A 71 -8.28 -20.07 34.10
C ARG A 71 -8.09 -19.43 32.75
N PRO A 72 -6.92 -18.80 32.46
CA PRO A 72 -6.66 -18.14 31.17
C PRO A 72 -6.90 -19.12 30.02
N ALA A 73 -7.81 -18.80 29.12
CA ALA A 73 -8.03 -19.61 27.93
C ALA A 73 -6.86 -19.38 26.95
N ARG A 74 -6.25 -20.44 26.46
CA ARG A 74 -5.22 -20.39 25.43
C ARG A 74 -5.89 -19.96 24.13
N ALA A 75 -5.32 -18.96 23.46
CA ALA A 75 -5.76 -18.49 22.16
C ALA A 75 -4.72 -18.86 21.10
N TRP A 76 -5.19 -19.08 19.89
CA TRP A 76 -4.39 -19.50 18.75
C TRP A 76 -4.55 -18.50 17.62
N SER A 77 -3.49 -18.25 16.90
CA SER A 77 -3.50 -17.58 15.59
C SER A 77 -2.69 -18.42 14.61
N LEU A 78 -2.82 -18.11 13.32
CA LEU A 78 -1.78 -18.57 12.41
C LEU A 78 -0.44 -18.13 12.98
N ALA A 79 0.56 -19.02 12.96
CA ALA A 79 1.93 -18.57 13.08
C ALA A 79 2.07 -17.46 12.05
N ALA A 80 2.64 -16.34 12.42
CA ALA A 80 3.08 -15.39 11.41
C ALA A 80 3.86 -16.22 10.40
N SER A 81 3.33 -16.38 9.18
CA SER A 81 3.96 -17.26 8.20
C SER A 81 5.43 -16.86 8.15
N PRO A 82 6.41 -17.77 8.24
CA PRO A 82 7.81 -17.39 8.12
C PRO A 82 8.13 -16.75 6.76
N GLY A 83 7.13 -16.69 5.89
CA GLY A 83 7.19 -16.01 4.61
C GLY A 83 7.37 -14.52 4.78
N LEU A 84 8.53 -14.04 4.37
CA LEU A 84 8.83 -12.61 4.33
C LEU A 84 8.42 -12.05 2.97
N LEU A 85 8.11 -10.76 2.98
CA LEU A 85 7.84 -10.00 1.77
C LEU A 85 9.09 -9.19 1.42
N ALA A 86 9.52 -9.30 0.18
CA ALA A 86 10.44 -8.35 -0.42
C ALA A 86 9.64 -7.23 -1.06
N VAL A 87 9.91 -5.99 -0.73
CA VAL A 87 9.15 -4.84 -1.22
C VAL A 87 10.09 -3.89 -1.95
N VAL A 88 9.71 -3.48 -3.15
CA VAL A 88 10.39 -2.42 -3.90
C VAL A 88 9.34 -1.40 -4.30
N VAL A 89 9.58 -0.14 -3.98
CA VAL A 89 8.66 0.96 -4.31
C VAL A 89 9.44 2.04 -5.04
N ALA A 90 8.91 2.51 -6.16
CA ALA A 90 9.41 3.72 -6.78
C ALA A 90 9.12 4.90 -5.85
N ALA A 91 10.15 5.62 -5.44
CA ALA A 91 10.06 6.82 -4.61
C ALA A 91 10.33 8.07 -5.47
N ALA A 92 10.00 9.25 -4.96
CA ALA A 92 10.12 10.52 -5.71
C ALA A 92 11.51 10.74 -6.32
N HIS A 93 12.57 10.28 -5.65
CA HIS A 93 13.96 10.48 -6.04
C HIS A 93 14.77 9.18 -6.01
N GLY A 94 14.17 8.06 -6.46
CA GLY A 94 14.87 6.77 -6.47
C GLY A 94 13.93 5.60 -6.14
N PHE A 95 14.43 4.67 -5.36
CA PHE A 95 13.67 3.53 -4.88
C PHE A 95 13.77 3.37 -3.37
N LEU A 96 12.70 2.85 -2.79
CA LEU A 96 12.68 2.29 -1.45
C LEU A 96 12.63 0.77 -1.59
N ALA A 97 13.53 0.06 -0.95
CA ALA A 97 13.49 -1.40 -0.83
C ALA A 97 13.39 -1.81 0.64
N GLY A 98 12.66 -2.87 0.93
CA GLY A 98 12.53 -3.37 2.28
C GLY A 98 12.19 -4.85 2.35
N VAL A 99 12.40 -5.41 3.54
CA VAL A 99 11.94 -6.74 3.92
C VAL A 99 10.96 -6.58 5.07
N VAL A 100 9.78 -7.15 4.90
CA VAL A 100 8.63 -6.93 5.80
C VAL A 100 8.01 -8.26 6.16
N ARG A 101 7.58 -8.40 7.41
CA ARG A 101 6.73 -9.50 7.86
C ARG A 101 5.27 -9.28 7.42
N PRO A 102 4.50 -10.35 7.25
CA PRO A 102 3.07 -10.23 6.94
C PRO A 102 2.23 -9.47 7.99
N ASP A 103 2.71 -9.38 9.24
CA ASP A 103 2.08 -8.58 10.30
C ASP A 103 2.40 -7.08 10.23
N GLY A 104 3.26 -6.66 9.28
CA GLY A 104 3.65 -5.27 9.07
C GLY A 104 4.94 -4.86 9.80
N GLU A 105 5.64 -5.77 10.48
CA GLU A 105 6.96 -5.48 11.03
C GLU A 105 7.97 -5.30 9.89
N VAL A 106 8.62 -4.13 9.84
CA VAL A 106 9.66 -3.81 8.86
C VAL A 106 11.00 -4.26 9.43
N LEU A 107 11.58 -5.31 8.85
CA LEU A 107 12.87 -5.87 9.29
C LEU A 107 14.06 -5.08 8.74
N ALA A 108 13.92 -4.54 7.55
CA ALA A 108 14.91 -3.69 6.91
C ALA A 108 14.25 -2.73 5.94
N ALA A 109 14.81 -1.52 5.82
CA ALA A 109 14.41 -0.53 4.82
C ALA A 109 15.64 0.19 4.31
N VAL A 110 15.82 0.26 3.00
CA VAL A 110 16.95 0.92 2.34
C VAL A 110 16.42 1.90 1.31
N HIS A 111 16.85 3.14 1.42
CA HIS A 111 16.55 4.20 0.46
C HIS A 111 17.72 4.39 -0.49
N GLY A 112 17.43 4.54 -1.77
CA GLY A 112 18.39 4.91 -2.80
C GLY A 112 17.98 6.20 -3.49
N THR A 113 18.94 7.10 -3.66
CA THR A 113 18.76 8.39 -4.36
C THR A 113 19.19 8.32 -5.83
N ALA A 114 19.57 7.14 -6.33
CA ALA A 114 19.94 6.97 -7.73
C ALA A 114 18.74 7.16 -8.65
N ASP A 115 19.00 7.63 -9.88
CA ASP A 115 17.97 7.69 -10.92
C ASP A 115 17.29 6.32 -11.05
N PRO A 116 15.96 6.24 -10.93
CA PRO A 116 15.22 4.98 -10.95
C PRO A 116 15.30 4.22 -12.29
N THR A 117 15.96 4.76 -13.30
CA THR A 117 15.96 4.24 -14.66
C THR A 117 16.72 2.93 -14.86
N PRO A 118 17.82 2.59 -14.19
CA PRO A 118 18.44 1.27 -14.37
C PRO A 118 17.81 0.25 -13.40
N PRO A 119 17.31 -0.93 -13.90
CA PRO A 119 16.86 -2.00 -13.01
C PRO A 119 17.94 -2.41 -11.98
N ALA A 120 19.20 -2.29 -12.34
CA ALA A 120 20.33 -2.61 -11.47
C ALA A 120 20.29 -1.85 -10.12
N ALA A 121 19.97 -0.57 -10.11
CA ALA A 121 19.91 0.22 -8.87
C ALA A 121 18.80 -0.26 -7.92
N ALA A 122 17.62 -0.59 -8.45
CA ALA A 122 16.52 -1.10 -7.64
C ALA A 122 16.81 -2.50 -7.09
N LEU A 123 17.43 -3.37 -7.89
CA LEU A 123 17.81 -4.72 -7.49
C LEU A 123 18.93 -4.70 -6.45
N GLU A 124 19.93 -3.82 -6.61
CA GLU A 124 21.00 -3.64 -5.61
C GLU A 124 20.44 -3.17 -4.26
N LEU A 125 19.47 -2.24 -4.27
CA LEU A 125 18.81 -1.81 -3.05
C LEU A 125 18.03 -2.94 -2.39
N LEU A 126 17.38 -3.78 -3.19
CA LEU A 126 16.66 -4.94 -2.70
C LEU A 126 17.61 -5.94 -2.05
N ASP A 127 18.75 -6.24 -2.69
CA ASP A 127 19.77 -7.11 -2.14
C ASP A 127 20.35 -6.57 -0.82
N ARG A 128 20.56 -5.25 -0.74
CA ARG A 128 20.98 -4.58 0.48
C ARG A 128 19.95 -4.70 1.59
N ALA A 129 18.67 -4.53 1.29
CA ALA A 129 17.59 -4.69 2.27
C ALA A 129 17.54 -6.15 2.78
N ILE A 130 17.66 -7.12 1.89
CA ILE A 130 17.74 -8.55 2.23
C ILE A 130 18.95 -8.83 3.12
N ALA A 131 20.10 -8.28 2.80
CA ALA A 131 21.32 -8.45 3.61
C ALA A 131 21.16 -7.82 5.02
N GLN A 132 20.58 -6.61 5.12
CA GLN A 132 20.31 -5.94 6.40
C GLN A 132 19.31 -6.72 7.27
N ALA A 133 18.34 -7.39 6.65
CA ALA A 133 17.40 -8.26 7.37
C ALA A 133 18.00 -9.59 7.84
N GLY A 134 19.32 -9.78 7.77
CA GLY A 134 20.00 -11.01 8.16
C GLY A 134 20.03 -12.08 7.06
N ASN A 135 19.92 -11.66 5.81
CA ASN A 135 19.94 -12.51 4.62
C ASN A 135 18.87 -13.64 4.59
N PRO A 136 17.62 -13.32 4.83
CA PRO A 136 16.52 -14.29 4.89
C PRO A 136 16.03 -14.73 3.50
N GLY A 137 16.82 -14.61 2.44
CA GLY A 137 16.38 -14.79 1.05
C GLY A 137 15.60 -16.08 0.77
N ARG A 138 15.93 -17.18 1.47
CA ARG A 138 15.16 -18.42 1.40
C ARG A 138 13.76 -18.37 1.99
N HIS A 139 13.49 -17.38 2.85
CA HIS A 139 12.20 -17.19 3.52
C HIS A 139 11.33 -16.10 2.84
N ILE A 140 11.84 -15.46 1.78
CA ILE A 140 11.02 -14.55 0.98
C ILE A 140 10.09 -15.40 0.12
N GLU A 141 8.79 -15.23 0.29
CA GLU A 141 7.77 -15.97 -0.46
C GLU A 141 7.19 -15.18 -1.62
N LEU A 142 7.11 -13.86 -1.46
CA LEU A 142 6.48 -12.97 -2.41
C LEU A 142 7.25 -11.64 -2.47
N ALA A 143 7.33 -11.06 -3.66
CA ALA A 143 7.72 -9.67 -3.81
C ALA A 143 6.51 -8.77 -4.10
N VAL A 144 6.51 -7.57 -3.53
CA VAL A 144 5.53 -6.51 -3.83
C VAL A 144 6.26 -5.36 -4.49
N LEU A 145 5.79 -4.97 -5.66
CA LEU A 145 6.36 -3.88 -6.44
C LEU A 145 5.36 -2.71 -6.47
N GLY A 146 5.70 -1.61 -5.80
CA GLY A 146 4.94 -0.36 -5.79
C GLY A 146 5.41 0.57 -6.89
N LEU A 147 4.54 0.90 -7.84
CA LEU A 147 4.87 1.74 -8.99
C LEU A 147 3.88 2.90 -9.12
N PRO A 148 4.33 4.08 -9.58
CA PRO A 148 3.42 5.18 -9.86
C PRO A 148 2.52 4.87 -11.06
N GLY A 149 1.31 5.41 -11.01
CA GLY A 149 0.24 5.19 -11.99
C GLY A 149 -0.41 3.81 -11.89
N PRO A 150 -1.33 3.48 -12.80
CA PRO A 150 -2.16 2.29 -12.68
C PRO A 150 -1.36 0.98 -12.68
N SER A 151 -1.48 0.20 -11.62
CA SER A 151 -0.76 -1.06 -11.42
C SER A 151 -1.06 -2.13 -12.48
N MET A 152 -2.24 -2.05 -13.14
CA MET A 152 -2.62 -2.95 -14.22
C MET A 152 -1.66 -2.91 -15.41
N PHE A 153 -0.99 -1.80 -15.64
CA PHE A 153 -0.06 -1.64 -16.77
C PHE A 153 1.32 -2.25 -16.53
N ALA A 154 1.64 -2.61 -15.29
CA ALA A 154 2.94 -3.23 -14.97
C ALA A 154 3.17 -4.59 -15.64
N ARG A 155 2.11 -5.21 -16.21
CA ARG A 155 2.15 -6.53 -16.85
C ARG A 155 1.48 -6.60 -18.22
N THR A 156 0.93 -5.52 -18.74
CA THR A 156 0.19 -5.54 -20.01
C THR A 156 0.99 -4.87 -21.12
N PRO A 157 1.63 -5.64 -22.02
CA PRO A 157 2.30 -5.07 -23.18
C PRO A 157 1.31 -4.30 -24.05
N GLY A 158 1.72 -3.14 -24.59
CA GLY A 158 0.93 -2.38 -25.56
C GLY A 158 -0.06 -1.36 -25.01
N LEU A 159 -0.23 -1.26 -23.67
CA LEU A 159 -0.96 -0.16 -23.03
C LEU A 159 -0.06 1.07 -22.73
N ASP A 160 1.09 1.12 -23.37
CA ASP A 160 2.11 2.16 -23.24
C ASP A 160 1.62 3.57 -23.58
N SER A 161 0.46 3.67 -24.25
CA SER A 161 -0.10 4.94 -24.69
C SER A 161 -0.83 5.74 -23.58
N LEU A 162 -1.18 5.10 -22.46
CA LEU A 162 -1.94 5.76 -21.38
C LEU A 162 -1.08 6.28 -20.23
N GLY A 163 0.21 6.08 -20.27
CA GLY A 163 1.14 6.62 -19.27
C GLY A 163 2.25 7.38 -19.93
N GLY A 164 2.48 8.60 -19.48
CA GLY A 164 3.50 9.46 -20.02
C GLY A 164 4.91 8.87 -19.98
N SER A 165 5.83 9.50 -20.70
CA SER A 165 7.22 9.04 -20.84
C SER A 165 7.93 8.88 -19.49
N HIS A 166 7.61 9.72 -18.48
CA HIS A 166 8.20 9.64 -17.15
C HIS A 166 7.74 8.42 -16.36
N LEU A 167 6.52 7.92 -16.59
CA LEU A 167 6.03 6.70 -15.92
C LEU A 167 6.53 5.42 -16.59
N ARG A 168 6.90 5.45 -17.85
CA ARG A 168 7.47 4.30 -18.55
C ARG A 168 8.75 3.81 -17.89
N ARG A 169 9.62 4.72 -17.44
CA ARG A 169 10.87 4.38 -16.75
C ARG A 169 10.69 3.52 -15.51
N PHE A 170 9.52 3.56 -14.86
CA PHE A 170 9.23 2.72 -13.69
C PHE A 170 8.64 1.36 -14.05
N ARG A 171 8.09 1.20 -15.26
CA ARG A 171 7.40 -0.02 -15.69
C ARG A 171 8.22 -0.86 -16.65
N ASP A 172 8.98 -0.20 -17.50
CA ASP A 172 9.77 -0.82 -18.55
C ASP A 172 11.26 -0.73 -18.21
N TRP A 173 11.73 -1.81 -17.59
CA TRP A 173 13.12 -1.93 -17.21
C TRP A 173 13.91 -2.63 -18.32
N ALA A 174 14.61 -1.85 -19.13
CA ALA A 174 15.37 -2.33 -20.27
C ALA A 174 14.54 -3.14 -21.30
N GLY A 175 13.33 -2.66 -21.61
CA GLY A 175 12.43 -3.33 -22.56
C GLY A 175 11.61 -4.48 -21.95
N ARG A 176 11.61 -4.62 -20.62
CA ARG A 176 10.93 -5.73 -19.91
C ARG A 176 10.04 -5.18 -18.78
N PRO A 177 8.90 -5.85 -18.48
CA PRO A 177 8.11 -5.50 -17.31
C PRO A 177 8.93 -5.58 -16.03
N ALA A 178 8.87 -4.53 -15.20
CA ALA A 178 9.61 -4.48 -13.93
C ALA A 178 9.30 -5.67 -13.00
N ALA A 179 8.05 -6.16 -13.05
CA ALA A 179 7.63 -7.34 -12.30
C ALA A 179 8.39 -8.61 -12.70
N ASP A 180 8.65 -8.79 -14.00
CA ASP A 180 9.38 -9.96 -14.49
C ASP A 180 10.85 -9.89 -14.08
N VAL A 181 11.45 -8.69 -14.15
CA VAL A 181 12.84 -8.47 -13.74
C VAL A 181 13.04 -8.75 -12.25
N VAL A 182 12.17 -8.23 -11.38
CA VAL A 182 12.22 -8.50 -9.93
C VAL A 182 11.93 -9.98 -9.64
N GLY A 183 10.94 -10.55 -10.33
CA GLY A 183 10.55 -11.95 -10.14
C GLY A 183 11.65 -12.93 -10.49
N GLU A 184 12.35 -12.71 -11.59
CA GLU A 184 13.52 -13.53 -11.99
C GLU A 184 14.70 -13.36 -11.03
N HIS A 185 14.99 -12.12 -10.61
CA HIS A 185 16.07 -11.84 -9.67
C HIS A 185 15.90 -12.58 -8.35
N LEU A 186 14.68 -12.56 -7.79
CA LEU A 186 14.38 -13.24 -6.53
C LEU A 186 14.00 -14.70 -6.69
N ASN A 187 13.68 -15.16 -7.91
CA ASN A 187 13.00 -16.43 -8.17
C ASN A 187 11.74 -16.59 -7.31
N ARG A 188 10.91 -15.56 -7.29
CA ARG A 188 9.67 -15.47 -6.50
C ARG A 188 8.55 -14.78 -7.30
N PRO A 189 7.28 -15.08 -7.00
CA PRO A 189 6.16 -14.34 -7.58
C PRO A 189 6.21 -12.86 -7.18
N VAL A 190 5.73 -11.99 -8.07
CA VAL A 190 5.67 -10.54 -7.85
C VAL A 190 4.24 -10.06 -7.97
N PHE A 191 3.78 -9.32 -6.99
CA PHE A 191 2.53 -8.59 -7.04
C PHE A 191 2.81 -7.10 -7.25
N CYS A 192 2.11 -6.50 -8.22
CA CYS A 192 2.27 -5.07 -8.51
C CYS A 192 1.06 -4.29 -8.00
N GLU A 193 1.32 -3.19 -7.32
CA GLU A 193 0.29 -2.23 -6.89
C GLU A 193 0.77 -0.79 -7.15
N ASN A 194 -0.19 0.13 -7.18
CA ASN A 194 0.11 1.55 -7.22
C ASN A 194 0.73 2.00 -5.88
N ASP A 195 1.71 2.89 -5.93
CA ASP A 195 2.45 3.38 -4.77
C ASP A 195 1.53 4.14 -3.78
N ALA A 196 0.64 5.01 -4.26
CA ALA A 196 -0.32 5.71 -3.42
C ALA A 196 -1.32 4.74 -2.73
N ASN A 197 -1.69 3.66 -3.42
CA ASN A 197 -2.52 2.62 -2.85
C ASN A 197 -1.82 1.87 -1.72
N LEU A 198 -0.52 1.57 -1.87
CA LEU A 198 0.26 0.95 -0.80
C LEU A 198 0.36 1.89 0.40
N ALA A 199 0.67 3.18 0.21
CA ALA A 199 0.71 4.15 1.29
C ALA A 199 -0.64 4.27 2.01
N ALA A 200 -1.74 4.32 1.25
CA ALA A 200 -3.10 4.36 1.80
C ALA A 200 -3.41 3.16 2.70
N LEU A 201 -3.09 1.95 2.24
CA LEU A 201 -3.26 0.73 3.05
C LEU A 201 -2.38 0.74 4.30
N GLY A 202 -1.14 1.20 4.18
CA GLY A 202 -0.24 1.32 5.32
C GLY A 202 -0.81 2.22 6.41
N GLU A 203 -1.21 3.43 6.07
CA GLU A 203 -1.77 4.41 7.00
C GLU A 203 -3.15 3.97 7.55
N ALA A 204 -4.00 3.36 6.72
CA ALA A 204 -5.31 2.88 7.15
C ALA A 204 -5.26 1.64 8.06
N VAL A 205 -4.16 0.87 8.05
CA VAL A 205 -4.05 -0.37 8.83
C VAL A 205 -3.11 -0.22 10.03
N TYR A 206 -2.05 0.56 9.89
CA TYR A 206 -0.97 0.66 10.88
C TYR A 206 -0.69 2.09 11.35
N GLY A 207 -1.27 3.12 10.70
CA GLY A 207 -1.13 4.50 11.08
C GLY A 207 -2.17 4.97 12.12
N ASP A 208 -2.17 6.26 12.40
CA ASP A 208 -3.09 6.86 13.38
C ASP A 208 -4.56 6.81 12.93
N SER A 209 -4.82 6.57 11.64
CA SER A 209 -6.16 6.42 11.06
C SER A 209 -6.68 4.97 11.05
N ALA A 210 -6.03 4.03 11.74
CA ALA A 210 -6.37 2.61 11.72
C ALA A 210 -7.78 2.26 12.29
N THR A 211 -8.43 3.21 12.97
CA THR A 211 -9.81 3.05 13.45
C THR A 211 -10.86 3.59 12.48
N ALA A 212 -10.46 4.29 11.42
CA ALA A 212 -11.37 4.85 10.43
C ALA A 212 -11.78 3.78 9.41
N ASP A 213 -13.09 3.68 9.14
CA ASP A 213 -13.64 2.75 8.15
C ASP A 213 -13.36 3.22 6.72
N THR A 214 -13.40 4.54 6.48
CA THR A 214 -13.15 5.15 5.17
C THR A 214 -12.00 6.14 5.27
N VAL A 215 -10.88 5.82 4.62
CA VAL A 215 -9.65 6.63 4.60
C VAL A 215 -9.33 7.04 3.17
N LEU A 216 -9.17 8.33 2.93
CA LEU A 216 -8.62 8.89 1.71
C LEU A 216 -7.18 9.34 1.97
N HIS A 217 -6.20 8.68 1.36
CA HIS A 217 -4.80 9.09 1.41
C HIS A 217 -4.47 9.95 0.20
N VAL A 218 -3.92 11.13 0.42
CA VAL A 218 -3.43 12.04 -0.63
C VAL A 218 -1.93 11.86 -0.77
N SER A 219 -1.49 11.25 -1.88
CA SER A 219 -0.09 11.00 -2.19
C SER A 219 0.49 12.15 -3.01
N LEU A 220 1.70 12.58 -2.63
CA LEU A 220 2.44 13.67 -3.25
C LEU A 220 3.83 13.23 -3.76
N THR A 221 4.07 11.92 -3.83
CA THR A 221 5.38 11.33 -4.13
C THR A 221 5.86 11.63 -5.54
N HIS A 222 5.15 11.20 -6.58
CA HIS A 222 5.54 11.38 -8.00
C HIS A 222 4.70 12.43 -8.74
N GLY A 223 3.62 12.82 -8.14
CA GLY A 223 2.64 13.74 -8.67
C GLY A 223 1.61 14.00 -7.59
N THR A 224 0.34 14.07 -7.98
CA THR A 224 -0.78 14.15 -7.06
C THR A 224 -1.69 12.97 -7.33
N GLY A 225 -1.71 12.04 -6.42
CA GLY A 225 -2.54 10.84 -6.48
C GLY A 225 -3.34 10.65 -5.19
N ALA A 226 -4.18 9.63 -5.15
CA ALA A 226 -4.84 9.22 -3.93
C ALA A 226 -4.98 7.70 -3.87
N GLY A 227 -5.06 7.19 -2.64
CA GLY A 227 -5.50 5.84 -2.37
C GLY A 227 -6.76 5.89 -1.49
N LEU A 228 -7.76 5.06 -1.81
CA LEU A 228 -9.01 4.98 -1.07
C LEU A 228 -9.15 3.61 -0.41
N VAL A 229 -9.32 3.61 0.92
CA VAL A 229 -9.53 2.39 1.71
C VAL A 229 -10.91 2.48 2.34
N ILE A 230 -11.74 1.45 2.17
CA ILE A 230 -13.10 1.35 2.70
C ILE A 230 -13.23 0.00 3.41
N GLY A 231 -13.64 -0.01 4.67
CA GLY A 231 -13.76 -1.24 5.46
C GLY A 231 -12.45 -2.01 5.56
N GLY A 232 -11.30 -1.31 5.65
CA GLY A 232 -9.97 -1.90 5.67
C GLY A 232 -9.51 -2.52 4.36
N LYS A 233 -10.24 -2.30 3.25
CA LYS A 233 -9.93 -2.83 1.91
C LYS A 233 -9.66 -1.71 0.92
N LEU A 234 -8.68 -1.91 0.07
CA LEU A 234 -8.35 -0.98 -0.99
C LEU A 234 -9.44 -0.92 -2.05
N HIS A 235 -9.95 0.28 -2.32
CA HIS A 235 -10.91 0.52 -3.39
C HIS A 235 -10.18 0.92 -4.67
N ARG A 236 -10.14 0.02 -5.66
CA ARG A 236 -9.44 0.26 -6.94
C ARG A 236 -10.34 0.75 -8.06
N GLY A 237 -11.66 0.75 -7.86
CA GLY A 237 -12.63 1.03 -8.91
C GLY A 237 -12.76 -0.08 -9.95
N GLY A 238 -13.73 0.05 -10.84
CA GLY A 238 -14.04 -0.95 -11.87
C GLY A 238 -12.91 -1.19 -12.88
N SER A 239 -12.18 -0.13 -13.23
CA SER A 239 -11.03 -0.18 -14.16
C SER A 239 -9.68 -0.12 -13.45
N ARG A 240 -9.67 -0.24 -12.11
CA ARG A 240 -8.46 -0.10 -11.26
C ARG A 240 -7.75 1.25 -11.40
N LEU A 241 -8.52 2.30 -11.66
CA LEU A 241 -8.07 3.69 -11.84
C LEU A 241 -8.60 4.62 -10.73
N ALA A 242 -9.23 4.10 -9.69
CA ALA A 242 -9.62 4.93 -8.55
C ALA A 242 -8.37 5.55 -7.93
N GLY A 243 -8.46 6.82 -7.55
CA GLY A 243 -7.34 7.55 -6.95
C GLY A 243 -6.47 8.35 -7.94
N GLU A 244 -6.71 8.27 -9.25
CA GLU A 244 -6.01 9.07 -10.27
C GLU A 244 -6.46 10.56 -10.25
N ILE A 245 -6.53 11.15 -9.04
CA ILE A 245 -7.03 12.52 -8.82
C ILE A 245 -6.18 13.60 -9.48
N GLY A 246 -4.90 13.32 -9.72
CA GLY A 246 -4.00 14.21 -10.43
C GLY A 246 -4.46 14.52 -11.87
N HIS A 247 -5.29 13.65 -12.45
CA HIS A 247 -5.83 13.82 -13.80
C HIS A 247 -7.22 14.49 -13.84
N LEU A 248 -7.72 14.99 -12.71
CA LEU A 248 -8.91 15.85 -12.69
C LEU A 248 -8.65 17.10 -13.51
N HIS A 249 -9.60 17.46 -14.36
CA HIS A 249 -9.54 18.70 -15.13
C HIS A 249 -9.81 19.91 -14.24
N VAL A 250 -8.94 20.91 -14.27
CA VAL A 250 -9.05 22.12 -13.45
C VAL A 250 -8.84 23.43 -14.24
N ASP A 251 -8.35 23.35 -15.47
CA ASP A 251 -8.02 24.53 -16.27
C ASP A 251 -8.19 24.23 -17.77
N ASP A 252 -9.20 24.90 -18.42
CA ASP A 252 -9.47 24.76 -19.84
C ASP A 252 -8.31 25.27 -20.72
N GLY A 253 -7.55 26.26 -20.26
CA GLY A 253 -6.37 26.82 -20.90
C GLY A 253 -5.07 26.10 -20.54
N GLY A 254 -5.12 25.08 -19.70
CA GLY A 254 -3.97 24.40 -19.14
C GLY A 254 -3.12 23.63 -20.16
N GLN A 255 -1.94 23.22 -19.73
CA GLN A 255 -0.99 22.47 -20.56
C GLN A 255 -1.55 21.10 -20.95
N LEU A 256 -1.08 20.57 -22.10
CA LEU A 256 -1.35 19.19 -22.49
C LEU A 256 -0.70 18.25 -21.48
N CYS A 257 -1.49 17.33 -20.92
CA CYS A 257 -1.04 16.31 -20.01
C CYS A 257 -0.62 15.05 -20.77
N GLU A 258 0.30 14.29 -20.20
CA GLU A 258 0.74 13.01 -20.75
C GLU A 258 -0.40 11.95 -20.81
N CYS A 259 -1.47 12.11 -20.03
CA CYS A 259 -2.68 11.28 -20.14
C CYS A 259 -3.50 11.57 -21.41
N GLY A 260 -3.14 12.59 -22.19
CA GLY A 260 -3.84 13.03 -23.39
C GLY A 260 -4.87 14.14 -23.16
N ALA A 261 -5.23 14.46 -21.91
CA ALA A 261 -6.09 15.58 -21.57
C ALA A 261 -5.29 16.89 -21.42
N ARG A 262 -5.99 18.02 -21.18
CA ARG A 262 -5.38 19.32 -20.85
C ARG A 262 -5.79 19.75 -19.45
N GLY A 263 -4.95 20.60 -18.81
CA GLY A 263 -5.30 21.24 -17.55
C GLY A 263 -5.51 20.26 -16.41
N CYS A 264 -4.73 19.20 -16.36
CA CYS A 264 -4.78 18.24 -15.28
C CYS A 264 -4.26 18.85 -13.97
N PHE A 265 -4.92 18.50 -12.88
CA PHE A 265 -4.69 19.02 -11.54
C PHE A 265 -3.24 18.91 -11.05
N TRP A 266 -2.57 17.79 -11.30
CA TRP A 266 -1.19 17.57 -10.85
C TRP A 266 -0.17 18.57 -11.44
N GLN A 267 -0.50 19.18 -12.59
CA GLN A 267 0.41 20.15 -13.25
C GLN A 267 0.64 21.38 -12.38
N THR A 268 -0.30 21.73 -11.50
CA THR A 268 -0.23 22.88 -10.60
C THR A 268 -0.20 22.51 -9.13
N THR A 269 -0.48 21.26 -8.78
CA THR A 269 -0.61 20.78 -7.40
C THR A 269 0.30 19.60 -7.09
N SER A 270 1.43 19.49 -7.76
CA SER A 270 2.47 18.51 -7.45
C SER A 270 3.65 19.17 -6.74
N ILE A 271 4.42 18.38 -5.98
CA ILE A 271 5.65 18.88 -5.34
C ILE A 271 6.64 19.44 -6.37
N PRO A 272 6.88 18.83 -7.54
CA PRO A 272 7.71 19.46 -8.59
C PRO A 272 7.21 20.83 -9.02
N ALA A 273 5.88 21.04 -9.14
CA ALA A 273 5.33 22.34 -9.49
C ALA A 273 5.60 23.39 -8.39
N LEU A 274 5.40 23.04 -7.12
CA LEU A 274 5.71 23.91 -5.98
C LEU A 274 7.21 24.25 -5.91
N LEU A 275 8.09 23.28 -6.09
CA LEU A 275 9.54 23.50 -6.10
C LEU A 275 9.96 24.44 -7.25
N SER A 276 9.34 24.31 -8.42
CA SER A 276 9.58 25.20 -9.56
C SER A 276 9.10 26.65 -9.29
N GLU A 277 7.93 26.79 -8.68
CA GLU A 277 7.41 28.11 -8.27
C GLU A 277 8.35 28.79 -7.27
N LEU A 278 8.76 28.08 -6.23
CA LEU A 278 9.73 28.58 -5.23
C LEU A 278 11.07 28.93 -5.86
N ALA A 279 11.58 28.09 -6.77
CA ALA A 279 12.83 28.35 -7.46
C ALA A 279 12.76 29.64 -8.29
N THR A 280 11.63 29.86 -8.94
CA THR A 280 11.39 31.09 -9.72
C THR A 280 11.33 32.32 -8.81
N ALA A 281 10.61 32.22 -7.68
CA ALA A 281 10.43 33.33 -6.75
C ALA A 281 11.74 33.74 -6.03
N HIS A 282 12.60 32.75 -5.70
CA HIS A 282 13.79 32.98 -4.88
C HIS A 282 15.11 32.97 -5.67
N GLY A 283 15.09 32.65 -6.95
CA GLY A 283 16.30 32.56 -7.79
C GLY A 283 17.28 31.45 -7.38
N ARG A 284 16.82 30.42 -6.65
CA ARG A 284 17.60 29.24 -6.25
C ARG A 284 16.75 27.96 -6.34
N THR A 285 17.38 26.83 -6.52
CA THR A 285 16.71 25.53 -6.46
C THR A 285 16.32 25.14 -5.04
N PHE A 286 15.22 24.44 -4.91
CA PHE A 286 14.73 23.83 -3.67
C PHE A 286 14.60 22.32 -3.84
N SER A 287 14.85 21.60 -2.79
CA SER A 287 14.59 20.16 -2.67
C SER A 287 13.46 19.88 -1.66
N VAL A 288 12.97 18.67 -1.61
CA VAL A 288 12.01 18.24 -0.59
C VAL A 288 12.59 18.38 0.82
N SER A 289 13.87 18.08 1.00
CA SER A 289 14.54 18.27 2.28
C SER A 289 14.66 19.74 2.70
N ASP A 290 14.76 20.67 1.74
CA ASP A 290 14.72 22.11 2.06
C ASP A 290 13.33 22.53 2.55
N LEU A 291 12.26 21.98 1.97
CA LEU A 291 10.87 22.23 2.42
C LEU A 291 10.64 21.71 3.83
N ASP A 292 11.10 20.48 4.12
CA ASP A 292 11.00 19.87 5.44
C ASP A 292 11.76 20.69 6.48
N ALA A 293 13.03 21.03 6.22
CA ALA A 293 13.88 21.81 7.11
C ALA A 293 13.31 23.21 7.38
N ALA A 294 12.86 23.91 6.34
CA ALA A 294 12.28 25.24 6.45
C ALA A 294 10.95 25.25 7.21
N ALA A 295 10.10 24.24 6.98
CA ALA A 295 8.87 24.06 7.74
C ALA A 295 9.16 23.79 9.23
N ALA A 296 10.10 22.89 9.53
CA ALA A 296 10.54 22.60 10.90
C ALA A 296 11.17 23.81 11.60
N ALA A 297 11.89 24.65 10.86
CA ALA A 297 12.47 25.89 11.37
C ALA A 297 11.45 27.03 11.55
N GLY A 298 10.22 26.88 11.06
CA GLY A 298 9.18 27.90 11.15
C GLY A 298 9.38 29.05 10.16
N GLU A 299 10.03 28.84 9.01
CA GLU A 299 10.24 29.87 7.99
C GLU A 299 8.91 30.30 7.36
N LEU A 300 8.46 31.51 7.72
CA LEU A 300 7.11 32.01 7.40
C LEU A 300 6.81 32.02 5.91
N GLU A 301 7.79 32.29 5.08
CA GLU A 301 7.64 32.37 3.63
C GLU A 301 7.33 30.99 3.05
N ILE A 302 8.09 29.99 3.43
CA ILE A 302 7.88 28.60 3.00
C ILE A 302 6.59 28.03 3.60
N ILE A 303 6.29 28.31 4.87
CA ILE A 303 5.02 27.95 5.51
C ILE A 303 3.82 28.51 4.73
N ARG A 304 3.89 29.78 4.29
CA ARG A 304 2.82 30.40 3.48
C ARG A 304 2.67 29.71 2.13
N ALA A 305 3.76 29.36 1.47
CA ALA A 305 3.75 28.65 0.20
C ALA A 305 3.15 27.24 0.36
N LEU A 306 3.62 26.47 1.35
CA LEU A 306 3.11 25.13 1.66
C LEU A 306 1.61 25.15 2.02
N ARG A 307 1.18 26.11 2.84
CA ARG A 307 -0.23 26.29 3.21
C ARG A 307 -1.08 26.70 2.01
N GLY A 308 -0.55 27.56 1.14
CA GLY A 308 -1.19 27.93 -0.13
C GLY A 308 -1.38 26.73 -1.07
N PHE A 309 -0.32 25.92 -1.19
CA PHE A 309 -0.35 24.64 -1.91
C PHE A 309 -1.39 23.69 -1.32
N GLY A 310 -1.41 23.54 0.02
CA GLY A 310 -2.43 22.77 0.73
C GLY A 310 -3.85 23.24 0.44
N ARG A 311 -4.11 24.55 0.43
CA ARG A 311 -5.44 25.10 0.05
C ARG A 311 -5.80 24.77 -1.39
N SER A 312 -4.86 24.78 -2.31
CA SER A 312 -5.11 24.42 -3.70
C SER A 312 -5.50 22.94 -3.84
N LEU A 313 -4.84 22.04 -3.12
CA LEU A 313 -5.23 20.64 -2.99
C LEU A 313 -6.61 20.51 -2.32
N GLY A 314 -6.80 21.21 -1.23
CA GLY A 314 -7.99 21.13 -0.38
C GLY A 314 -9.29 21.49 -1.10
N ARG A 315 -9.26 22.35 -2.11
CA ARG A 315 -10.45 22.65 -2.93
C ARG A 315 -11.00 21.41 -3.62
N ARG A 316 -10.14 20.50 -4.11
CA ARG A 316 -10.57 19.24 -4.73
C ARG A 316 -10.85 18.16 -3.69
N VAL A 317 -10.10 18.19 -2.60
CA VAL A 317 -10.35 17.29 -1.47
C VAL A 317 -11.74 17.58 -0.86
N ALA A 318 -12.19 18.83 -0.84
CA ALA A 318 -13.54 19.21 -0.42
C ALA A 318 -14.64 18.53 -1.26
N ASP A 319 -14.46 18.44 -2.58
CA ASP A 319 -15.38 17.71 -3.46
C ASP A 319 -15.47 16.21 -3.05
N PHE A 320 -14.33 15.61 -2.68
CA PHE A 320 -14.30 14.21 -2.22
C PHE A 320 -14.92 14.04 -0.83
N VAL A 321 -14.79 15.01 0.07
CA VAL A 321 -15.48 14.98 1.36
C VAL A 321 -16.98 14.90 1.15
N VAL A 322 -17.52 15.70 0.24
CA VAL A 322 -18.97 15.71 -0.08
C VAL A 322 -19.42 14.41 -0.75
N PHE A 323 -18.57 13.83 -1.59
CA PHE A 323 -18.93 12.64 -2.39
C PHE A 323 -18.71 11.31 -1.65
N LEU A 324 -17.64 11.21 -0.87
CA LEU A 324 -17.22 9.95 -0.23
C LEU A 324 -17.55 9.88 1.25
N ASP A 325 -17.78 11.02 1.90
CA ASP A 325 -17.96 11.16 3.37
C ASP A 325 -16.87 10.36 4.14
N PRO A 326 -15.56 10.65 3.90
CA PRO A 326 -14.50 9.89 4.54
C PRO A 326 -14.36 10.27 6.01
N GLN A 327 -14.05 9.30 6.87
CA GLN A 327 -13.74 9.57 8.28
C GLN A 327 -12.35 10.20 8.46
N ALA A 328 -11.40 9.84 7.60
CA ALA A 328 -10.05 10.39 7.65
C ALA A 328 -9.52 10.74 6.25
N ILE A 329 -8.81 11.86 6.17
CA ILE A 329 -7.98 12.26 5.05
C ILE A 329 -6.54 12.32 5.57
N VAL A 330 -5.68 11.50 5.00
CA VAL A 330 -4.28 11.37 5.38
C VAL A 330 -3.40 11.95 4.29
N VAL A 331 -2.61 12.95 4.61
CA VAL A 331 -1.67 13.57 3.67
C VAL A 331 -0.33 12.85 3.73
N ASP A 332 0.29 12.63 2.58
CA ASP A 332 1.60 12.00 2.44
C ASP A 332 2.61 12.55 3.46
N SER A 333 3.11 11.69 4.33
CA SER A 333 4.03 12.06 5.42
C SER A 333 5.51 12.01 5.02
N THR A 334 5.82 11.65 3.76
CA THR A 334 7.21 11.58 3.27
C THR A 334 7.88 12.94 3.12
N LEU A 335 7.10 14.03 3.23
CA LEU A 335 7.58 15.41 3.19
C LEU A 335 7.95 15.97 4.60
N GLY A 336 7.92 15.13 5.63
CA GLY A 336 8.27 15.54 7.00
C GLY A 336 7.36 16.64 7.56
N ALA A 337 7.95 17.68 8.17
CA ALA A 337 7.23 18.82 8.75
C ALA A 337 6.37 19.58 7.71
N ALA A 338 6.78 19.60 6.45
CA ALA A 338 6.02 20.23 5.37
C ALA A 338 4.64 19.56 5.18
N SER A 339 4.52 18.24 5.43
CA SER A 339 3.24 17.50 5.34
C SER A 339 2.17 18.05 6.27
N HIS A 340 2.55 18.42 7.49
CA HIS A 340 1.63 19.02 8.48
C HIS A 340 1.09 20.36 8.02
N VAL A 341 1.97 21.21 7.46
CA VAL A 341 1.57 22.54 6.95
C VAL A 341 0.66 22.41 5.74
N ILE A 342 0.90 21.42 4.88
CA ILE A 342 0.02 21.11 3.74
C ILE A 342 -1.34 20.62 4.24
N ALA A 343 -1.37 19.73 5.25
CA ALA A 343 -2.60 19.24 5.85
C ALA A 343 -3.44 20.37 6.47
N ASP A 344 -2.80 21.34 7.14
CA ASP A 344 -3.46 22.57 7.64
C ASP A 344 -4.14 23.35 6.50
N GLY A 345 -3.43 23.54 5.38
CA GLY A 345 -3.98 24.22 4.21
C GLY A 345 -5.17 23.47 3.58
N ILE A 346 -5.11 22.12 3.55
CA ILE A 346 -6.23 21.28 3.11
C ILE A 346 -7.41 21.46 4.07
N ARG A 347 -7.18 21.46 5.38
CA ARG A 347 -8.20 21.69 6.41
C ARG A 347 -8.90 23.04 6.19
N GLU A 348 -8.16 24.13 6.01
CA GLU A 348 -8.70 25.46 5.75
C GLU A 348 -9.64 25.48 4.53
N ALA A 349 -9.25 24.79 3.45
CA ALA A 349 -10.09 24.72 2.25
C ALA A 349 -11.32 23.83 2.44
N VAL A 350 -11.22 22.71 3.12
CA VAL A 350 -12.35 21.83 3.44
C VAL A 350 -13.36 22.59 4.32
N ASP A 351 -12.91 23.31 5.33
CA ASP A 351 -13.78 24.13 6.19
C ASP A 351 -14.49 25.23 5.41
N GLN A 352 -13.85 25.76 4.36
CA GLN A 352 -14.43 26.83 3.54
C GLN A 352 -15.40 26.31 2.48
N TYR A 353 -15.16 25.15 1.86
CA TYR A 353 -15.85 24.69 0.66
C TYR A 353 -16.79 23.51 0.89
N THR A 354 -16.84 22.96 2.10
CA THR A 354 -17.67 21.80 2.45
C THR A 354 -18.77 22.22 3.42
N PRO A 355 -19.96 21.60 3.38
CA PRO A 355 -20.98 21.82 4.40
C PRO A 355 -20.42 21.63 5.81
N PRO A 356 -20.71 22.53 6.77
CA PRO A 356 -20.05 22.52 8.10
C PRO A 356 -20.13 21.19 8.84
N GLN A 357 -21.22 20.44 8.68
CA GLN A 357 -21.40 19.14 9.31
C GLN A 357 -20.42 18.11 8.78
N LEU A 358 -20.20 18.08 7.46
CA LEU A 358 -19.22 17.18 6.81
C LEU A 358 -17.78 17.63 7.09
N ALA A 359 -17.53 18.95 7.08
CA ALA A 359 -16.20 19.46 7.44
C ALA A 359 -15.82 19.08 8.88
N ALA A 360 -16.79 19.14 9.82
CA ALA A 360 -16.57 18.80 11.22
C ALA A 360 -16.42 17.28 11.47
N SER A 361 -16.95 16.40 10.60
CA SER A 361 -16.89 14.94 10.78
C SER A 361 -15.60 14.34 10.30
N VAL A 362 -14.90 14.96 9.33
CA VAL A 362 -13.69 14.42 8.75
C VAL A 362 -12.44 14.81 9.52
N GLN A 363 -11.58 13.85 9.84
CA GLN A 363 -10.22 14.11 10.36
C GLN A 363 -9.27 14.36 9.20
N ILE A 364 -8.46 15.42 9.26
CA ILE A 364 -7.42 15.70 8.27
C ILE A 364 -6.09 15.83 8.99
N SER A 365 -5.12 15.01 8.64
CA SER A 365 -3.80 14.98 9.26
C SER A 365 -2.72 14.58 8.27
N SER A 366 -1.47 14.87 8.61
CA SER A 366 -0.32 14.18 8.00
C SER A 366 -0.33 12.71 8.42
N GLY A 367 0.10 11.83 7.55
CA GLY A 367 0.35 10.43 7.91
C GLY A 367 1.39 10.29 9.00
N SER A 368 1.40 9.15 9.68
CA SER A 368 2.28 8.88 10.83
C SER A 368 3.43 7.92 10.50
N LEU A 369 3.41 7.27 9.35
CA LEU A 369 4.33 6.18 9.01
C LEU A 369 5.52 6.61 8.13
N GLY A 370 5.49 7.78 7.51
CA GLY A 370 6.53 8.21 6.58
C GLY A 370 6.73 7.21 5.45
N VAL A 371 7.97 6.96 5.08
CA VAL A 371 8.32 5.99 4.02
C VAL A 371 7.89 4.56 4.36
N SER A 372 7.70 4.23 5.63
CA SER A 372 7.25 2.90 6.06
C SER A 372 5.79 2.63 5.68
N ALA A 373 4.99 3.65 5.35
CA ALA A 373 3.62 3.48 4.90
C ALA A 373 3.52 2.50 3.71
N HIS A 374 4.37 2.66 2.72
CA HIS A 374 4.41 1.79 1.54
C HIS A 374 4.80 0.35 1.89
N LEU A 375 5.81 0.17 2.74
CA LEU A 375 6.28 -1.16 3.15
C LEU A 375 5.22 -1.90 3.97
N LYS A 376 4.62 -1.22 4.94
CA LYS A 376 3.53 -1.75 5.76
C LYS A 376 2.27 -1.98 4.92
N GLY A 377 2.00 -1.11 3.95
CA GLY A 377 0.92 -1.27 2.99
C GLY A 377 1.06 -2.53 2.15
N ALA A 378 2.27 -2.90 1.77
CA ALA A 378 2.53 -4.17 1.09
C ALA A 378 2.16 -5.38 1.97
N ALA A 379 2.46 -5.34 3.27
CA ALA A 379 2.04 -6.37 4.21
C ALA A 379 0.51 -6.42 4.39
N ALA A 380 -0.14 -5.25 4.52
CA ALA A 380 -1.59 -5.16 4.59
C ALA A 380 -2.26 -5.71 3.32
N LEU A 381 -1.72 -5.39 2.15
CA LEU A 381 -2.19 -5.86 0.86
C LEU A 381 -2.18 -7.39 0.77
N VAL A 382 -1.04 -7.99 1.09
CA VAL A 382 -0.87 -9.45 1.05
C VAL A 382 -1.86 -10.15 1.97
N ARG A 383 -2.10 -9.59 3.14
CA ARG A 383 -3.04 -10.12 4.12
C ARG A 383 -4.51 -9.97 3.71
N THR A 384 -4.89 -8.82 3.13
CA THR A 384 -6.28 -8.53 2.74
C THR A 384 -6.69 -9.23 1.45
N GLU A 385 -5.73 -9.59 0.60
CA GLU A 385 -5.95 -10.27 -0.69
C GLU A 385 -5.66 -11.77 -0.63
N ASP A 386 -5.34 -12.32 0.56
CA ASP A 386 -4.98 -13.74 0.78
C ASP A 386 -3.87 -14.25 -0.16
N LEU A 387 -2.92 -13.39 -0.53
CA LEU A 387 -1.90 -13.71 -1.54
C LEU A 387 -0.90 -14.79 -1.12
N LEU A 388 -0.76 -15.07 0.17
CA LEU A 388 0.14 -16.10 0.70
C LEU A 388 -0.47 -17.51 0.75
N VAL A 389 -1.79 -17.63 0.58
CA VAL A 389 -2.48 -18.93 0.69
C VAL A 389 -2.33 -19.80 -0.56
N ASP A 390 -1.92 -19.22 -1.69
CA ASP A 390 -1.93 -19.88 -3.02
C ASP A 390 -0.53 -20.29 -3.53
N THR A 391 0.54 -20.18 -2.71
CA THR A 391 1.92 -20.52 -3.15
C THR A 391 2.21 -22.02 -3.23
N GLY A 392 1.23 -22.88 -2.90
CA GLY A 392 1.35 -24.34 -3.05
C GLY A 392 1.13 -24.87 -4.47
N SER A 393 0.71 -24.05 -5.44
CA SER A 393 0.45 -24.44 -6.81
C SER A 393 1.34 -23.68 -7.78
N THR A 394 2.39 -24.31 -8.26
CA THR A 394 3.29 -23.80 -9.30
C THR A 394 2.66 -23.74 -10.71
N SER A 395 1.32 -23.72 -10.80
CA SER A 395 0.62 -23.57 -12.08
C SER A 395 -0.75 -22.94 -11.90
N GLY A 396 -0.81 -21.62 -11.71
CA GLY A 396 -2.11 -20.98 -11.63
C GLY A 396 -2.12 -19.50 -11.36
N VAL A 397 -1.28 -18.71 -12.04
CA VAL A 397 -1.65 -17.31 -12.27
C VAL A 397 -2.95 -17.36 -13.09
N ARG A 398 -4.08 -17.17 -12.45
CA ARG A 398 -5.36 -17.04 -13.16
C ARG A 398 -5.18 -15.94 -14.20
N ARG A 399 -5.03 -16.35 -15.44
CA ARG A 399 -5.31 -15.49 -16.59
C ARG A 399 -6.77 -15.07 -16.46
N GLN A 400 -7.05 -13.89 -15.93
CA GLN A 400 -8.32 -13.25 -16.17
C GLN A 400 -8.34 -12.89 -17.65
N SER A 401 -8.76 -13.87 -18.46
CA SER A 401 -9.12 -13.67 -19.85
C SER A 401 -10.35 -12.77 -19.83
N GLY A 402 -10.19 -11.51 -20.24
CA GLY A 402 -11.28 -10.67 -20.66
C GLY A 402 -12.04 -11.37 -21.78
N ALA A 403 -13.17 -11.98 -21.44
CA ALA A 403 -14.11 -12.44 -22.43
C ALA A 403 -14.78 -11.20 -23.04
N GLY A 404 -14.33 -10.83 -24.24
CA GLY A 404 -15.09 -9.96 -25.11
C GLY A 404 -16.47 -10.59 -25.36
N ARG A 405 -17.49 -9.79 -25.17
CA ARG A 405 -18.76 -9.99 -25.86
C ARG A 405 -19.01 -8.78 -26.74
N SER A 406 -19.17 -9.12 -27.99
CA SER A 406 -19.64 -8.34 -29.16
C SER A 406 -20.73 -7.31 -28.83
#